data_5fad9af9d9a5b1e89efd9bccaccf8e71
#
_entry.id   5fad9af9d9a5b1e89efd9bccaccf8e71
#
_cell.length_a   1.000
_cell.length_b   1.000
_cell.length_c   1.000
_cell.angle_alpha   90.00
_cell.angle_beta   90.00
_cell.angle_gamma   90.00
#
_symmetry.space_group_name_H-M   'P 1'
#
loop_
_entity.id
_entity.type
_entity.pdbx_description
1 polymer ?
#
loop_
_entity_poly.entity_id
_entity_poly.type
_entity_poly.pdbx_seq_one_letter_code
_entity_poly.pdbx_strand_id
1 'polypeptide(L)'
;MTNVPPLDFTKVEALRKHMLLTSGSMAELFAVSRMTYYGWVKGKPIRQKNDDKVREILRKLLSLMSEGWPQPEVIALEQKYRFQRLLEILGKEE
;
A
#
# COMPACT_ATOMS: atom_id res chain seq x y z
N MET A 1 25.36 -4.06 10.39
CA MET A 1 24.34 -4.64 9.53
C MET A 1 22.98 -4.59 10.19
N THR A 2 22.01 -3.98 9.55
CA THR A 2 20.70 -3.83 10.15
C THR A 2 19.85 -5.07 9.87
N ASN A 3 19.37 -5.69 10.93
CA ASN A 3 18.44 -6.80 10.80
C ASN A 3 17.04 -6.23 10.60
N VAL A 4 16.68 -6.04 9.33
CA VAL A 4 15.32 -5.58 9.00
C VAL A 4 14.45 -6.83 8.90
N PRO A 5 13.34 -6.91 9.68
CA PRO A 5 12.46 -8.06 9.58
C PRO A 5 11.90 -8.19 8.15
N PRO A 6 11.67 -9.41 7.66
CA PRO A 6 11.03 -9.57 6.36
C PRO A 6 9.63 -8.96 6.36
N LEU A 7 9.17 -8.53 5.18
CA LEU A 7 7.83 -7.99 5.03
C LEU A 7 6.79 -9.05 5.36
N ASP A 8 5.81 -8.67 6.15
CA ASP A 8 4.70 -9.54 6.52
C ASP A 8 3.46 -9.11 5.74
N PHE A 9 3.15 -9.85 4.67
CA PHE A 9 2.03 -9.48 3.80
C PHE A 9 0.67 -9.71 4.44
N THR A 10 0.59 -10.44 5.55
CA THR A 10 -0.63 -10.49 6.35
C THR A 10 -0.94 -9.09 6.89
N LYS A 11 0.09 -8.41 7.38
CA LYS A 11 -0.06 -7.02 7.87
C LYS A 11 -0.32 -6.05 6.73
N VAL A 12 0.30 -6.27 5.58
CA VAL A 12 0.07 -5.45 4.39
C VAL A 12 -1.39 -5.56 3.95
N GLU A 13 -1.95 -6.79 3.96
CA GLU A 13 -3.36 -7.00 3.62
C GLU A 13 -4.30 -6.34 4.62
N ALA A 14 -3.96 -6.38 5.90
CA ALA A 14 -4.75 -5.70 6.93
C ALA A 14 -4.74 -4.18 6.68
N LEU A 15 -3.59 -3.61 6.36
CA LEU A 15 -3.47 -2.20 6.03
C LEU A 15 -4.28 -1.85 4.79
N ARG A 16 -4.20 -2.68 3.74
CA ARG A 16 -4.97 -2.48 2.51
C ARG A 16 -6.46 -2.35 2.81
N LYS A 17 -6.98 -3.28 3.61
CA LYS A 17 -8.40 -3.27 3.95
C LYS A 17 -8.78 -2.04 4.76
N HIS A 18 -7.94 -1.65 5.70
CA HIS A 18 -8.17 -0.45 6.51
C HIS A 18 -8.20 0.80 5.63
N MET A 19 -7.33 0.85 4.63
CA MET A 19 -7.23 1.99 3.71
C MET A 19 -8.32 1.97 2.64
N LEU A 20 -9.16 0.94 2.61
CA LEU A 20 -10.23 0.76 1.62
C LEU A 20 -9.68 0.65 0.19
N LEU A 21 -8.55 -0.03 0.04
CA LEU A 21 -7.91 -0.25 -1.26
C LEU A 21 -8.18 -1.66 -1.77
N THR A 22 -8.24 -1.82 -3.09
CA THR A 22 -8.30 -3.15 -3.70
C THR A 22 -6.90 -3.71 -3.85
N SER A 23 -6.83 -5.03 -4.10
CA SER A 23 -5.56 -5.67 -4.44
C SER A 23 -4.95 -5.04 -5.70
N GLY A 24 -5.80 -4.70 -6.67
CA GLY A 24 -5.34 -4.02 -7.89
C GLY A 24 -4.73 -2.66 -7.60
N SER A 25 -5.36 -1.89 -6.70
CA SER A 25 -4.84 -0.58 -6.30
C SER A 25 -3.50 -0.72 -5.58
N MET A 26 -3.37 -1.72 -4.69
CA MET A 26 -2.09 -1.97 -4.01
C MET A 26 -0.99 -2.33 -5.00
N ALA A 27 -1.30 -3.20 -5.96
CA ALA A 27 -0.33 -3.57 -6.99
C ALA A 27 0.11 -2.34 -7.78
N GLU A 28 -0.84 -1.46 -8.11
CA GLU A 28 -0.54 -0.24 -8.83
C GLU A 28 0.37 0.68 -8.02
N LEU A 29 0.10 0.84 -6.73
CA LEU A 29 0.95 1.63 -5.84
C LEU A 29 2.38 1.10 -5.80
N PHE A 30 2.53 -0.22 -5.79
CA PHE A 30 3.85 -0.86 -5.78
C PHE A 30 4.46 -0.97 -7.17
N ALA A 31 3.73 -0.55 -8.21
CA ALA A 31 4.15 -0.61 -9.61
C ALA A 31 4.46 -2.04 -10.07
N VAL A 32 3.60 -2.98 -9.71
CA VAL A 32 3.72 -4.39 -10.10
C VAL A 32 2.35 -4.88 -10.58
N SER A 33 2.33 -6.06 -11.21
CA SER A 33 1.07 -6.67 -11.63
C SER A 33 0.31 -7.22 -10.43
N ARG A 34 -1.01 -7.37 -10.58
CA ARG A 34 -1.82 -8.01 -9.53
C ARG A 34 -1.33 -9.42 -9.23
N MET A 35 -0.92 -10.15 -10.26
CA MET A 35 -0.40 -11.50 -10.10
C MET A 35 0.84 -11.52 -9.22
N THR A 36 1.75 -10.56 -9.42
CA THR A 36 2.94 -10.43 -8.59
C THR A 36 2.56 -10.12 -7.14
N TYR A 37 1.64 -9.19 -6.94
CA TYR A 37 1.19 -8.84 -5.59
C TYR A 37 0.56 -10.06 -4.89
N TYR A 38 -0.32 -10.79 -5.57
CA TYR A 38 -0.94 -11.99 -5.01
C TYR A 38 0.11 -13.05 -4.66
N GLY A 39 1.15 -13.17 -5.48
CA GLY A 39 2.25 -14.08 -5.19
C GLY A 39 2.88 -13.77 -3.85
N TRP A 40 3.14 -12.50 -3.58
CA TRP A 40 3.71 -12.08 -2.29
C TRP A 40 2.78 -12.39 -1.13
N VAL A 41 1.49 -12.12 -1.30
CA VAL A 41 0.49 -12.40 -0.25
C VAL A 41 0.46 -13.90 0.06
N LYS A 42 0.69 -14.75 -0.94
CA LYS A 42 0.73 -16.20 -0.77
C LYS A 42 2.08 -16.75 -0.30
N GLY A 43 3.03 -15.87 -0.06
CA GLY A 43 4.31 -16.27 0.51
C GLY A 43 5.46 -16.37 -0.48
N LYS A 44 5.29 -15.98 -1.73
CA LYS A 44 6.41 -15.96 -2.67
C LYS A 44 7.41 -14.89 -2.26
N PRO A 45 8.72 -15.16 -2.45
CA PRO A 45 9.75 -14.19 -2.07
C PRO A 45 9.67 -12.94 -2.92
N ILE A 46 10.03 -11.81 -2.32
CA ILE A 46 10.07 -10.51 -2.99
C ILE A 46 11.54 -10.15 -3.28
N ARG A 47 11.79 -9.65 -4.48
CA ARG A 47 13.13 -9.21 -4.86
C ARG A 47 13.50 -7.94 -4.11
N GLN A 48 14.79 -7.76 -3.81
CA GLN A 48 15.28 -6.62 -3.04
C GLN A 48 14.81 -5.28 -3.61
N LYS A 49 14.87 -5.15 -4.92
CA LYS A 49 14.41 -3.94 -5.61
C LYS A 49 12.96 -3.59 -5.26
N ASN A 50 12.09 -4.60 -5.28
CA ASN A 50 10.68 -4.40 -4.95
C ASN A 50 10.46 -4.23 -3.46
N ASP A 51 11.25 -4.94 -2.64
CA ASP A 51 11.19 -4.84 -1.18
C ASP A 51 11.40 -3.40 -0.74
N ASP A 52 12.44 -2.74 -1.24
CA ASP A 52 12.73 -1.35 -0.89
C ASP A 52 11.58 -0.42 -1.29
N LYS A 53 11.04 -0.61 -2.47
CA LYS A 53 9.92 0.20 -2.97
C LYS A 53 8.67 0.00 -2.14
N VAL A 54 8.36 -1.26 -1.81
CA VAL A 54 7.19 -1.59 -1.01
C VAL A 54 7.29 -0.96 0.37
N ARG A 55 8.46 -1.06 1.01
CA ARG A 55 8.67 -0.46 2.34
C ARG A 55 8.48 1.05 2.31
N GLU A 56 8.97 1.72 1.28
CA GLU A 56 8.81 3.16 1.13
C GLU A 56 7.33 3.54 1.01
N ILE A 57 6.58 2.82 0.18
CA ILE A 57 5.14 3.07 0.02
C ILE A 57 4.39 2.77 1.31
N LEU A 58 4.71 1.66 1.98
CA LEU A 58 4.05 1.31 3.24
C LEU A 58 4.29 2.37 4.31
N ARG A 59 5.49 2.92 4.36
CA ARG A 59 5.81 4.00 5.31
C ARG A 59 4.90 5.20 5.08
N LYS A 60 4.70 5.58 3.82
CA LYS A 60 3.81 6.69 3.47
C LYS A 60 2.36 6.40 3.83
N LEU A 61 1.90 5.17 3.55
CA LEU A 61 0.52 4.78 3.88
C LEU A 61 0.28 4.76 5.38
N LEU A 62 1.23 4.27 6.16
CA LEU A 62 1.11 4.25 7.62
C LEU A 62 1.08 5.65 8.18
N SER A 63 1.87 6.56 7.61
CA SER A 63 1.86 7.97 8.00
C SER A 63 0.49 8.59 7.76
N LEU A 64 -0.10 8.34 6.59
CA LEU A 64 -1.45 8.83 6.27
C LEU A 64 -2.49 8.27 7.22
N MET A 65 -2.39 6.99 7.54
CA MET A 65 -3.31 6.35 8.47
C MET A 65 -3.25 7.00 9.84
N SER A 66 -2.05 7.34 10.30
CA SER A 66 -1.88 8.00 11.59
C SER A 66 -2.45 9.42 11.59
N GLU A 67 -2.61 10.03 10.41
CA GLU A 67 -3.21 11.36 10.25
C GLU A 67 -4.73 11.28 10.09
N GLY A 68 -5.30 10.09 10.16
CA GLY A 68 -6.75 9.90 10.13
C GLY A 68 -7.31 9.42 8.79
N TRP A 69 -6.46 9.02 7.86
CA TRP A 69 -6.94 8.47 6.58
C TRP A 69 -7.56 7.09 6.80
N PRO A 70 -8.71 6.75 6.19
CA PRO A 70 -9.53 7.63 5.34
C PRO A 70 -10.54 8.45 6.18
N GLN A 71 -10.62 9.73 5.91
CA GLN A 71 -11.60 10.59 6.55
C GLN A 71 -13.01 10.27 6.08
N PRO A 72 -14.06 10.67 6.83
CA PRO A 72 -15.43 10.36 6.45
C PRO A 72 -15.80 10.80 5.03
N GLU A 73 -15.36 11.97 4.57
CA GLU A 73 -15.64 12.43 3.23
C GLU A 73 -14.97 11.58 2.16
N VAL A 74 -13.83 10.97 2.49
CA VAL A 74 -13.13 10.06 1.58
C VAL A 74 -13.85 8.72 1.51
N ILE A 75 -14.32 8.23 2.66
CA ILE A 75 -15.06 6.97 2.75
C ILE A 75 -16.32 7.03 1.87
N ALA A 76 -16.96 8.19 1.83
CA ALA A 76 -18.17 8.39 1.04
C ALA A 76 -17.94 8.39 -0.48
N LEU A 77 -16.69 8.52 -0.92
CA LEU A 77 -16.38 8.52 -2.35
C LEU A 77 -16.41 7.11 -2.93
N GLU A 78 -16.67 7.01 -4.24
CA GLU A 78 -16.50 5.76 -4.95
C GLU A 78 -15.02 5.39 -4.96
N GLN A 79 -14.74 4.10 -5.08
CA GLN A 79 -13.39 3.59 -4.97
C GLN A 79 -12.38 4.25 -5.89
N LYS A 80 -12.74 4.47 -7.15
CA LYS A 80 -11.82 5.11 -8.10
C LYS A 80 -11.44 6.51 -7.67
N TYR A 81 -12.36 7.25 -7.06
CA TYR A 81 -12.10 8.62 -6.59
C TYR A 81 -11.29 8.61 -5.30
N ARG A 82 -11.53 7.64 -4.43
CA ARG A 82 -10.69 7.46 -3.23
C ARG A 82 -9.24 7.21 -3.62
N PHE A 83 -9.05 6.32 -4.58
CA PHE A 83 -7.69 5.98 -5.03
C PHE A 83 -7.01 7.18 -5.69
N GLN A 84 -7.75 7.91 -6.50
CA GLN A 84 -7.27 9.12 -7.13
C GLN A 84 -6.80 10.14 -6.10
N ARG A 85 -7.62 10.34 -5.05
CA ARG A 85 -7.28 11.26 -3.97
C ARG A 85 -6.00 10.82 -3.25
N LEU A 86 -5.88 9.51 -3.01
CA LEU A 86 -4.69 8.95 -2.38
C LEU A 86 -3.44 9.22 -3.21
N LEU A 87 -3.52 8.98 -4.51
CA LEU A 87 -2.38 9.23 -5.41
C LEU A 87 -1.95 10.68 -5.39
N GLU A 88 -2.90 11.61 -5.36
CA GLU A 88 -2.60 13.03 -5.29
C GLU A 88 -1.82 13.37 -4.00
N ILE A 89 -2.27 12.82 -2.88
CA ILE A 89 -1.63 13.07 -1.59
C ILE A 89 -0.22 12.49 -1.57
N LEU A 90 -0.05 11.26 -2.05
CA LEU A 90 1.26 10.62 -2.10
C LEU A 90 2.23 11.36 -3.01
N GLY A 91 1.72 11.90 -4.13
CA GLY A 91 2.54 12.70 -5.04
C GLY A 91 3.01 14.01 -4.43
N LYS A 92 2.22 14.60 -3.55
CA LYS A 92 2.58 15.87 -2.91
C LYS A 92 3.64 15.72 -1.83
N GLU A 93 3.88 14.52 -1.35
CA GLU A 93 4.86 14.26 -0.30
C GLU A 93 6.29 14.13 -0.83
N GLU A 94 6.46 14.16 -2.14
CA GLU A 94 7.80 14.13 -2.73
C GLU A 94 8.47 15.54 -2.70
#